data_7743aaf3616a31d7c8292eb466309451
#
_entry.id   7743aaf3616a31d7c8292eb466309451
#
_cell.length_a   1.000
_cell.length_b   1.000
_cell.length_c   1.000
_cell.angle_alpha   90.00
_cell.angle_beta   90.00
_cell.angle_gamma   90.00
#
_symmetry.space_group_name_H-M   'P 1'
#
loop_
_entity.id
_entity.type
_entity.pdbx_description
1 polymer ?
#
loop_
_entity_poly.entity_id
_entity_poly.type
_entity_poly.pdbx_seq_one_letter_code
_entity_poly.pdbx_strand_id
1 'polypeptide(L)'
;HFPFPIGVSTVGRVVTPAKGREMFIANTTGTSSSDRIEGMIKNTIYGIIAAKACGKEHPTVGILNVDGARQTEMALKELEKNGYDITFAESARADGGCVMRGNDVLQGTPDIMVCDSLTGNIMVKMLSSYTTGGSFEASGYGYGPGVGEGYEQLVMIVSRASGAPVIAGAIRYAAELVKSK
;
A
#
# COMPACT_ATOMS: atom_id res chain seq x y z
N HIS A 1 12.38 -0.44 -17.90
CA HIS A 1 12.13 0.56 -16.86
C HIS A 1 11.06 1.54 -17.31
N PHE A 2 9.99 1.65 -16.53
CA PHE A 2 8.87 2.56 -16.83
C PHE A 2 8.79 3.63 -15.74
N PRO A 3 9.15 4.87 -16.04
CA PRO A 3 9.06 5.95 -15.06
C PRO A 3 7.61 6.44 -14.95
N PHE A 4 7.06 6.46 -13.72
CA PHE A 4 5.78 7.09 -13.48
C PHE A 4 5.95 8.60 -13.38
N PRO A 5 4.96 9.39 -13.83
CA PRO A 5 4.98 10.83 -13.62
C PRO A 5 4.81 11.17 -12.14
N ILE A 6 5.22 12.38 -11.74
CA ILE A 6 4.96 12.91 -10.40
C ILE A 6 3.43 13.01 -10.22
N GLY A 7 2.96 12.62 -9.05
CA GLY A 7 1.53 12.58 -8.74
C GLY A 7 0.95 11.17 -8.78
N VAL A 8 1.74 10.17 -9.18
CA VAL A 8 1.31 8.77 -9.23
C VAL A 8 1.89 8.01 -8.04
N SER A 9 1.01 7.38 -7.26
CA SER A 9 1.39 6.43 -6.21
C SER A 9 1.41 5.03 -6.80
N THR A 10 2.28 4.16 -6.28
CA THR A 10 2.21 2.73 -6.60
C THR A 10 1.72 1.97 -5.39
N VAL A 11 0.68 1.16 -5.57
CA VAL A 11 0.02 0.45 -4.47
C VAL A 11 0.35 -1.04 -4.56
N GLY A 12 1.33 -1.47 -3.78
CA GLY A 12 1.72 -2.87 -3.69
C GLY A 12 0.74 -3.69 -2.88
N ARG A 13 0.88 -5.00 -2.95
CA ARG A 13 0.02 -5.93 -2.20
C ARG A 13 0.85 -7.11 -1.74
N VAL A 14 0.80 -7.38 -0.45
CA VAL A 14 1.62 -8.41 0.19
C VAL A 14 0.75 -9.38 0.97
N VAL A 15 1.34 -10.54 1.31
CA VAL A 15 0.76 -11.48 2.26
C VAL A 15 1.57 -11.37 3.54
N THR A 16 0.92 -11.02 4.65
CA THR A 16 1.62 -10.76 5.91
C THR A 16 2.00 -12.06 6.62
N PRO A 17 3.19 -12.11 7.27
CA PRO A 17 3.73 -13.36 7.81
C PRO A 17 2.92 -14.00 8.92
N ALA A 18 2.44 -13.19 9.87
CA ALA A 18 1.88 -13.74 11.10
C ALA A 18 0.52 -14.41 10.91
N LYS A 19 -0.31 -13.88 10.03
CA LYS A 19 -1.69 -14.36 9.84
C LYS A 19 -2.04 -14.69 8.39
N GLY A 20 -1.11 -14.54 7.47
CA GLY A 20 -1.39 -14.76 6.05
C GLY A 20 -2.42 -13.80 5.47
N ARG A 21 -2.62 -12.63 6.07
CA ARG A 21 -3.57 -11.63 5.58
C ARG A 21 -2.96 -10.84 4.44
N GLU A 22 -3.79 -10.49 3.48
CA GLU A 22 -3.39 -9.57 2.43
C GLU A 22 -3.42 -8.13 2.94
N MET A 23 -2.42 -7.33 2.57
CA MET A 23 -2.32 -5.93 2.94
C MET A 23 -1.80 -5.14 1.76
N PHE A 24 -2.47 -4.02 1.47
CA PHE A 24 -2.00 -3.08 0.45
C PHE A 24 -0.95 -2.16 1.08
N ILE A 25 0.10 -1.86 0.31
CA ILE A 25 1.19 -0.96 0.72
C ILE A 25 1.14 0.28 -0.17
N ALA A 26 0.80 1.41 0.39
CA ALA A 26 0.69 2.67 -0.33
C ALA A 26 1.67 3.69 0.26
N ASN A 27 2.80 3.95 -0.32
CA ASN A 27 3.30 3.80 -1.68
C ASN A 27 4.53 2.87 -1.71
N THR A 28 4.90 2.34 -2.90
CA THR A 28 6.07 1.44 -3.01
C THR A 28 7.20 1.98 -3.91
N THR A 29 6.90 2.82 -4.89
CA THR A 29 7.90 3.24 -5.89
C THR A 29 7.64 4.66 -6.40
N GLY A 30 6.39 5.08 -6.49
CA GLY A 30 6.01 6.35 -7.11
C GLY A 30 6.34 7.57 -6.25
N THR A 31 6.36 8.74 -6.87
CA THR A 31 6.47 10.03 -6.20
C THR A 31 5.12 10.74 -6.33
N SER A 32 4.27 10.61 -5.33
CA SER A 32 2.92 11.17 -5.35
C SER A 32 2.90 12.68 -5.15
N SER A 33 3.90 13.23 -4.47
CA SER A 33 4.11 14.67 -4.31
C SER A 33 5.55 14.95 -3.91
N SER A 34 6.03 16.16 -4.16
CA SER A 34 7.30 16.64 -3.62
C SER A 34 7.21 16.98 -2.14
N ASP A 35 6.01 17.27 -1.63
CA ASP A 35 5.75 17.47 -0.21
C ASP A 35 5.41 16.12 0.44
N ARG A 36 6.07 15.81 1.56
CA ARG A 36 5.93 14.51 2.23
C ARG A 36 4.50 14.27 2.75
N ILE A 37 3.93 15.28 3.41
CA ILE A 37 2.58 15.13 4.00
C ILE A 37 1.53 15.02 2.90
N GLU A 38 1.59 15.89 1.90
CA GLU A 38 0.70 15.81 0.74
C GLU A 38 0.84 14.46 0.04
N GLY A 39 2.07 13.97 -0.11
CA GLY A 39 2.34 12.66 -0.68
C GLY A 39 1.70 11.53 0.10
N MET A 40 1.80 11.56 1.43
CA MET A 40 1.18 10.55 2.30
C MET A 40 -0.35 10.59 2.23
N ILE A 41 -0.94 11.77 2.12
CA ILE A 41 -2.39 11.93 1.93
C ILE A 41 -2.82 11.32 0.60
N LYS A 42 -2.11 11.63 -0.47
CA LYS A 42 -2.38 11.06 -1.80
C LYS A 42 -2.21 9.54 -1.80
N ASN A 43 -1.15 9.03 -1.18
CA ASN A 43 -0.92 7.59 -1.02
C ASN A 43 -2.13 6.92 -0.36
N THR A 44 -2.70 7.54 0.65
CA THR A 44 -3.88 7.03 1.34
C THR A 44 -5.08 6.95 0.41
N ILE A 45 -5.38 8.02 -0.30
CA ILE A 45 -6.52 8.08 -1.22
C ILE A 45 -6.38 7.02 -2.32
N TYR A 46 -5.20 6.93 -2.92
CA TYR A 46 -4.95 5.99 -4.01
C TYR A 46 -4.90 4.54 -3.52
N GLY A 47 -4.44 4.32 -2.29
CA GLY A 47 -4.53 3.02 -1.62
C GLY A 47 -5.98 2.58 -1.41
N ILE A 48 -6.84 3.50 -0.99
CA ILE A 48 -8.28 3.23 -0.83
C ILE A 48 -8.91 2.86 -2.19
N ILE A 49 -8.58 3.61 -3.23
CA ILE A 49 -9.10 3.35 -4.58
C ILE A 49 -8.70 1.94 -5.03
N ALA A 50 -7.44 1.57 -4.89
CA ALA A 50 -6.96 0.25 -5.29
C ALA A 50 -7.62 -0.87 -4.48
N ALA A 51 -7.77 -0.70 -3.18
CA ALA A 51 -8.41 -1.69 -2.31
C ALA A 51 -9.89 -1.86 -2.64
N LYS A 52 -10.60 -0.77 -2.89
CA LYS A 52 -12.01 -0.82 -3.33
C LYS A 52 -12.14 -1.52 -4.67
N ALA A 53 -11.25 -1.25 -5.60
CA ALA A 53 -11.23 -1.92 -6.91
C ALA A 53 -11.02 -3.43 -6.78
N CYS A 54 -10.38 -3.89 -5.72
CA CYS A 54 -10.19 -5.31 -5.42
C CYS A 54 -11.30 -5.90 -4.53
N GLY A 55 -12.42 -5.20 -4.38
CA GLY A 55 -13.61 -5.72 -3.72
C GLY A 55 -13.75 -5.39 -2.24
N LYS A 56 -12.89 -4.56 -1.68
CA LYS A 56 -13.03 -4.12 -0.28
C LYS A 56 -13.88 -2.85 -0.23
N GLU A 57 -15.11 -2.97 0.28
CA GLU A 57 -16.05 -1.84 0.33
C GLU A 57 -15.62 -0.74 1.30
N HIS A 58 -15.11 -1.15 2.46
CA HIS A 58 -14.67 -0.22 3.52
C HIS A 58 -13.27 -0.61 4.00
N PRO A 59 -12.23 -0.41 3.15
CA PRO A 59 -10.89 -0.82 3.54
C PRO A 59 -10.38 0.03 4.71
N THR A 60 -9.76 -0.62 5.69
CA THR A 60 -9.22 0.07 6.85
C THR A 60 -7.84 0.64 6.53
N VAL A 61 -7.60 1.86 7.01
CA VAL A 61 -6.36 2.60 6.77
C VAL A 61 -5.53 2.68 8.05
N GLY A 62 -4.28 2.27 7.98
CA GLY A 62 -3.29 2.49 9.02
C GLY A 62 -2.11 3.27 8.45
N ILE A 63 -1.55 4.17 9.24
CA ILE A 63 -0.42 5.01 8.84
C ILE A 63 0.80 4.50 9.59
N LEU A 64 1.80 4.00 8.86
CA LEU A 64 3.03 3.55 9.50
C LEU A 64 3.70 4.73 10.22
N ASN A 65 4.26 4.48 11.40
CA ASN A 65 4.85 5.52 12.26
C ASN A 65 6.19 6.04 11.70
N VAL A 66 6.14 6.57 10.49
CA VAL A 66 7.26 7.27 9.83
C VAL A 66 7.15 8.76 10.10
N ASP A 67 8.17 9.52 9.72
CA ASP A 67 8.12 10.98 9.81
C ASP A 67 6.89 11.51 9.06
N GLY A 68 6.14 12.38 9.72
CA GLY A 68 4.93 12.96 9.15
C GLY A 68 3.65 12.15 9.41
N ALA A 69 3.73 11.01 10.10
CA ALA A 69 2.56 10.17 10.36
C ALA A 69 1.44 10.91 11.12
N ARG A 70 1.80 11.68 12.13
CA ARG A 70 0.80 12.42 12.94
C ARG A 70 0.14 13.54 12.14
N GLN A 71 0.92 14.27 11.35
CA GLN A 71 0.37 15.32 10.50
C GLN A 71 -0.55 14.72 9.43
N THR A 72 -0.17 13.56 8.87
CA THR A 72 -1.01 12.84 7.92
C THR A 72 -2.31 12.37 8.58
N GLU A 73 -2.24 11.84 9.79
CA GLU A 73 -3.42 11.43 10.56
C GLU A 73 -4.38 12.61 10.74
N MET A 74 -3.85 13.76 11.17
CA MET A 74 -4.67 14.95 11.37
C MET A 74 -5.37 15.39 10.09
N ALA A 75 -4.65 15.39 8.97
CA ALA A 75 -5.20 15.77 7.67
C ALA A 75 -6.28 14.79 7.21
N LEU A 76 -6.07 13.49 7.38
CA LEU A 76 -7.05 12.47 7.00
C LEU A 76 -8.29 12.50 7.89
N LYS A 77 -8.14 12.78 9.17
CA LYS A 77 -9.27 12.99 10.09
C LYS A 77 -10.11 14.19 9.67
N GLU A 78 -9.47 15.24 9.20
CA GLU A 78 -10.16 16.42 8.68
C GLU A 78 -10.93 16.08 7.39
N LEU A 79 -10.33 15.30 6.48
CA LEU A 79 -11.02 14.82 5.28
C LEU A 79 -12.24 13.97 5.62
N GLU A 80 -12.11 13.07 6.58
CA GLU A 80 -13.23 12.24 7.06
C GLU A 80 -14.35 13.11 7.61
N LYS A 81 -14.00 14.09 8.43
CA LYS A 81 -14.95 15.02 9.01
C LYS A 81 -15.70 15.83 7.96
N ASN A 82 -15.05 16.11 6.83
CA ASN A 82 -15.65 16.83 5.71
C ASN A 82 -16.40 15.91 4.74
N GLY A 83 -16.60 14.64 5.10
CA GLY A 83 -17.46 13.71 4.36
C GLY A 83 -16.75 12.71 3.46
N TYR A 84 -15.40 12.70 3.45
CA TYR A 84 -14.68 11.68 2.70
C TYR A 84 -14.75 10.34 3.46
N ASP A 85 -15.09 9.26 2.76
CA ASP A 85 -15.28 7.94 3.37
C ASP A 85 -13.92 7.28 3.67
N ILE A 86 -13.47 7.40 4.91
CA ILE A 86 -12.25 6.75 5.40
C ILE A 86 -12.58 5.95 6.65
N THR A 87 -12.20 4.68 6.68
CA THR A 87 -12.30 3.82 7.85
C THR A 87 -10.89 3.60 8.39
N PHE A 88 -10.62 4.04 9.62
CA PHE A 88 -9.30 3.89 10.22
C PHE A 88 -9.16 2.55 10.93
N ALA A 89 -8.00 1.89 10.76
CA ALA A 89 -7.65 0.70 11.52
C ALA A 89 -7.22 1.08 12.94
N GLU A 90 -7.33 0.13 13.84
CA GLU A 90 -6.77 0.26 15.20
C GLU A 90 -5.53 -0.61 15.32
N SER A 91 -4.42 -0.01 15.75
CA SER A 91 -3.18 -0.71 16.00
C SER A 91 -3.36 -1.84 17.02
N ALA A 92 -2.59 -2.90 16.88
CA ALA A 92 -2.54 -3.99 17.85
C ALA A 92 -1.95 -3.57 19.21
N ARG A 93 -1.41 -2.36 19.32
CA ARG A 93 -0.90 -1.82 20.58
C ARG A 93 -2.05 -1.50 21.55
N ALA A 94 -1.72 -1.50 22.84
CA ALA A 94 -2.70 -1.23 23.90
C ALA A 94 -3.33 0.15 23.81
N ASP A 95 -2.62 1.13 23.25
CA ASP A 95 -3.12 2.50 23.08
C ASP A 95 -4.03 2.66 21.85
N GLY A 96 -4.12 1.64 21.00
CA GLY A 96 -4.94 1.69 19.78
C GLY A 96 -4.46 2.77 18.81
N GLY A 97 -5.43 3.39 18.11
CA GLY A 97 -5.15 4.45 17.15
C GLY A 97 -4.71 3.91 15.79
N CYS A 98 -4.68 4.79 14.80
CA CYS A 98 -4.42 4.39 13.42
C CYS A 98 -2.96 4.50 13.00
N VAL A 99 -2.05 4.91 13.91
CA VAL A 99 -0.61 4.93 13.65
C VAL A 99 -0.05 3.56 13.94
N MET A 100 0.46 2.90 12.90
CA MET A 100 0.88 1.51 12.92
C MET A 100 2.35 1.37 13.29
N ARG A 101 2.70 0.24 13.90
CA ARG A 101 4.05 -0.12 14.31
C ARG A 101 4.49 -1.41 13.61
N GLY A 102 5.71 -1.87 13.92
CA GLY A 102 6.27 -3.06 13.28
C GLY A 102 5.40 -4.31 13.40
N ASN A 103 4.82 -4.55 14.58
CA ASN A 103 3.95 -5.70 14.78
C ASN A 103 2.68 -5.63 13.91
N ASP A 104 2.19 -4.44 13.63
CA ASP A 104 1.03 -4.26 12.74
C ASP A 104 1.37 -4.64 11.29
N VAL A 105 2.62 -4.42 10.88
CA VAL A 105 3.11 -4.87 9.57
C VAL A 105 3.11 -6.39 9.50
N LEU A 106 3.64 -7.05 10.52
CA LEU A 106 3.72 -8.51 10.56
C LEU A 106 2.34 -9.17 10.59
N GLN A 107 1.38 -8.55 11.28
CA GLN A 107 0.02 -9.08 11.42
C GLN A 107 -0.91 -8.69 10.29
N GLY A 108 -0.57 -7.69 9.51
CA GLY A 108 -1.47 -7.12 8.51
C GLY A 108 -2.68 -6.46 9.17
N THR A 109 -2.44 -5.66 10.20
CA THR A 109 -3.52 -5.02 10.99
C THR A 109 -4.45 -4.18 10.12
N PRO A 110 -3.96 -3.25 9.28
CA PRO A 110 -4.85 -2.52 8.38
C PRO A 110 -4.99 -3.25 7.05
N ASP A 111 -6.03 -2.93 6.31
CA ASP A 111 -6.12 -3.35 4.91
C ASP A 111 -5.12 -2.58 4.05
N ILE A 112 -4.88 -1.30 4.40
CA ILE A 112 -3.95 -0.42 3.68
C ILE A 112 -2.93 0.14 4.68
N MET A 113 -1.66 -0.13 4.44
CA MET A 113 -0.55 0.44 5.20
C MET A 113 0.00 1.63 4.41
N VAL A 114 -0.15 2.83 4.96
CA VAL A 114 0.30 4.07 4.33
C VAL A 114 1.71 4.41 4.81
N CYS A 115 2.59 4.72 3.88
CA CYS A 115 3.98 5.07 4.17
C CYS A 115 4.60 5.84 3.01
N ASP A 116 5.84 6.28 3.17
CA ASP A 116 6.63 6.82 2.07
C ASP A 116 7.10 5.70 1.13
N SER A 117 7.51 6.05 -0.09
CA SER A 117 7.85 5.07 -1.12
C SER A 117 9.09 4.24 -0.78
N LEU A 118 10.08 4.81 -0.12
CA LEU A 118 11.27 4.04 0.28
C LEU A 118 10.91 2.95 1.28
N THR A 119 10.17 3.31 2.32
CA THR A 119 9.71 2.37 3.33
C THR A 119 8.82 1.30 2.72
N GLY A 120 7.89 1.69 1.87
CA GLY A 120 6.99 0.75 1.20
C GLY A 120 7.71 -0.21 0.28
N ASN A 121 8.71 0.28 -0.47
CA ASN A 121 9.53 -0.57 -1.33
C ASN A 121 10.26 -1.64 -0.52
N ILE A 122 10.89 -1.23 0.58
CA ILE A 122 11.61 -2.16 1.47
C ILE A 122 10.66 -3.16 2.09
N MET A 123 9.48 -2.72 2.55
CA MET A 123 8.49 -3.63 3.14
C MET A 123 8.03 -4.70 2.16
N VAL A 124 7.71 -4.33 0.94
CA VAL A 124 7.31 -5.30 -0.09
C VAL A 124 8.46 -6.29 -0.34
N LYS A 125 9.67 -5.78 -0.47
CA LYS A 125 10.84 -6.61 -0.72
C LYS A 125 11.06 -7.65 0.38
N MET A 126 10.99 -7.23 1.63
CA MET A 126 11.19 -8.13 2.78
C MET A 126 10.03 -9.10 2.95
N LEU A 127 8.79 -8.62 2.86
CA LEU A 127 7.61 -9.45 3.06
C LEU A 127 7.40 -10.45 1.92
N SER A 128 7.87 -10.16 0.72
CA SER A 128 7.76 -11.08 -0.41
C SER A 128 8.90 -12.10 -0.48
N SER A 129 10.02 -11.87 0.20
CA SER A 129 11.22 -12.71 0.08
C SER A 129 11.65 -13.43 1.36
N TYR A 130 10.94 -13.23 2.49
CA TYR A 130 11.38 -13.83 3.77
C TYR A 130 11.35 -15.37 3.73
N THR A 131 10.43 -15.99 2.98
CA THR A 131 10.33 -17.45 2.88
C THR A 131 11.49 -18.09 2.11
N THR A 132 12.24 -17.30 1.36
CA THR A 132 13.39 -17.76 0.59
C THR A 132 14.72 -17.27 1.17
N GLY A 133 14.70 -16.70 2.38
CA GLY A 133 15.89 -16.13 3.00
C GLY A 133 16.42 -14.91 2.24
N GLY A 134 15.56 -14.23 1.50
CA GLY A 134 15.95 -13.05 0.72
C GLY A 134 16.52 -13.35 -0.66
N SER A 135 16.53 -14.61 -1.08
CA SER A 135 17.15 -14.96 -2.37
C SER A 135 16.30 -14.55 -3.57
N PHE A 136 14.97 -14.59 -3.43
CA PHE A 136 14.03 -14.08 -4.43
C PHE A 136 12.66 -13.85 -3.79
N GLU A 137 11.84 -13.08 -4.47
CA GLU A 137 10.47 -12.79 -4.01
C GLU A 137 9.54 -13.91 -4.45
N ALA A 138 8.95 -14.60 -3.49
CA ALA A 138 8.13 -15.79 -3.71
C ALA A 138 6.68 -15.63 -3.21
N SER A 139 6.33 -14.50 -2.58
CA SER A 139 5.02 -14.29 -1.96
C SER A 139 4.49 -12.89 -2.30
N GLY A 140 3.19 -12.78 -2.46
CA GLY A 140 2.51 -11.51 -2.69
C GLY A 140 2.21 -11.24 -4.16
N TYR A 141 1.92 -9.97 -4.45
CA TYR A 141 1.34 -9.52 -5.72
C TYR A 141 2.17 -8.42 -6.38
N GLY A 142 3.41 -8.25 -5.97
CA GLY A 142 4.32 -7.26 -6.50
C GLY A 142 4.14 -5.87 -5.89
N TYR A 143 4.70 -4.88 -6.57
CA TYR A 143 4.80 -3.50 -6.08
C TYR A 143 3.61 -2.64 -6.48
N GLY A 144 2.77 -3.18 -7.34
CA GLY A 144 1.47 -2.64 -7.67
C GLY A 144 1.38 -1.85 -8.94
N PRO A 145 0.15 -1.40 -9.24
CA PRO A 145 -0.10 -0.47 -10.33
C PRO A 145 0.23 0.94 -9.88
N GLY A 146 0.49 1.82 -10.86
CA GLY A 146 0.46 3.25 -10.64
C GLY A 146 -0.98 3.72 -10.57
N VAL A 147 -1.28 4.56 -9.58
CA VAL A 147 -2.60 5.18 -9.40
C VAL A 147 -2.40 6.68 -9.20
N GLY A 148 -3.08 7.49 -9.98
CA GLY A 148 -2.97 8.93 -9.88
C GLY A 148 -4.04 9.64 -10.71
N GLU A 149 -4.27 10.90 -10.40
CA GLU A 149 -5.21 11.72 -11.13
C GLU A 149 -4.79 11.84 -12.60
N GLY A 150 -5.69 11.49 -13.51
CA GLY A 150 -5.43 11.54 -14.94
C GLY A 150 -4.50 10.47 -15.47
N TYR A 151 -4.08 9.53 -14.63
CA TYR A 151 -3.22 8.41 -15.05
C TYR A 151 -4.09 7.21 -15.39
N GLU A 152 -4.26 6.95 -16.67
CA GLU A 152 -5.22 5.95 -17.19
C GLU A 152 -4.60 4.60 -17.53
N GLN A 153 -3.29 4.49 -17.46
CA GLN A 153 -2.58 3.25 -17.82
C GLN A 153 -2.55 2.27 -16.65
N LEU A 154 -2.73 1.00 -16.95
CA LEU A 154 -2.54 -0.07 -15.97
C LEU A 154 -1.17 -0.71 -16.20
N VAL A 155 -0.20 -0.30 -15.39
CA VAL A 155 1.17 -0.81 -15.44
C VAL A 155 1.53 -1.38 -14.07
N MET A 156 1.74 -2.69 -14.01
CA MET A 156 2.11 -3.38 -12.78
C MET A 156 3.63 -3.41 -12.65
N ILE A 157 4.14 -3.08 -11.47
CA ILE A 157 5.58 -3.11 -11.18
C ILE A 157 5.93 -4.39 -10.43
N VAL A 158 6.94 -5.08 -10.92
CA VAL A 158 7.61 -6.18 -10.24
C VAL A 158 9.10 -5.84 -10.16
N SER A 159 9.85 -6.54 -9.29
CA SER A 159 11.27 -6.30 -9.15
C SER A 159 12.08 -7.33 -9.93
N ARG A 160 13.39 -7.07 -10.07
CA ARG A 160 14.31 -8.06 -10.65
C ARG A 160 14.42 -9.33 -9.80
N ALA A 161 14.05 -9.25 -8.53
CA ALA A 161 14.05 -10.39 -7.62
C ALA A 161 12.71 -11.14 -7.63
N SER A 162 11.68 -10.64 -8.33
CA SER A 162 10.36 -11.28 -8.35
C SER A 162 10.40 -12.62 -9.05
N GLY A 163 10.02 -13.67 -8.32
CA GLY A 163 9.88 -15.02 -8.88
C GLY A 163 8.50 -15.23 -9.51
N ALA A 164 8.32 -16.40 -10.12
CA ALA A 164 7.10 -16.76 -10.81
C ALA A 164 5.82 -16.58 -9.94
N PRO A 165 5.82 -16.94 -8.65
CA PRO A 165 4.61 -16.75 -7.83
C PRO A 165 4.19 -15.29 -7.71
N VAL A 166 5.14 -14.36 -7.58
CA VAL A 166 4.86 -12.93 -7.48
C VAL A 166 4.37 -12.37 -8.82
N ILE A 167 4.98 -12.80 -9.91
CA ILE A 167 4.54 -12.39 -11.25
C ILE A 167 3.10 -12.87 -11.49
N ALA A 168 2.79 -14.11 -11.13
CA ALA A 168 1.42 -14.64 -11.21
C ALA A 168 0.46 -13.82 -10.32
N GLY A 169 0.90 -13.46 -9.12
CA GLY A 169 0.14 -12.60 -8.21
C GLY A 169 -0.14 -11.23 -8.82
N ALA A 170 0.87 -10.62 -9.44
CA ALA A 170 0.72 -9.32 -10.11
C ALA A 170 -0.30 -9.39 -11.26
N ILE A 171 -0.29 -10.47 -12.03
CA ILE A 171 -1.27 -10.69 -13.11
C ILE A 171 -2.68 -10.82 -12.53
N ARG A 172 -2.87 -11.57 -11.44
CA ARG A 172 -4.18 -11.68 -10.78
C ARG A 172 -4.65 -10.33 -10.24
N TYR A 173 -3.75 -9.56 -9.65
CA TYR A 173 -4.06 -8.22 -9.16
C TYR A 173 -4.52 -7.32 -10.32
N ALA A 174 -3.80 -7.33 -11.43
CA ALA A 174 -4.18 -6.59 -12.62
C ALA A 174 -5.57 -7.00 -13.13
N ALA A 175 -5.87 -8.30 -13.14
CA ALA A 175 -7.18 -8.79 -13.57
C ALA A 175 -8.31 -8.29 -12.67
N GLU A 176 -8.11 -8.26 -11.36
CA GLU A 176 -9.09 -7.70 -10.42
C GLU A 176 -9.35 -6.21 -10.71
N LEU A 177 -8.29 -5.45 -10.98
CA LEU A 177 -8.41 -4.02 -11.28
C LEU A 177 -9.16 -3.77 -12.58
N VAL A 178 -8.92 -4.58 -13.61
CA VAL A 178 -9.63 -4.46 -14.90
C VAL A 178 -11.12 -4.75 -14.73
N LYS A 179 -11.47 -5.74 -13.92
CA LYS A 179 -12.87 -6.10 -13.68
C LYS A 179 -13.66 -5.05 -12.90
N SER A 180 -12.98 -4.15 -12.21
CA SER A 180 -13.61 -3.14 -11.36
C SER A 180 -14.14 -1.92 -12.12
N LYS A 181 -13.90 -1.83 -13.41
CA LYS A 181 -14.34 -0.69 -14.23
C LYS A 181 -15.85 -0.60 -14.35
#